data_eaf011850665a0f009fbe1fb3e2a2deb
#
_entry.id   eaf011850665a0f009fbe1fb3e2a2deb
#
_cell.length_a   1.000
_cell.length_b   1.000
_cell.length_c   1.000
_cell.angle_alpha   90.00
_cell.angle_beta   90.00
_cell.angle_gamma   90.00
#
_symmetry.space_group_name_H-M   'P 1'
#
loop_
_entity.id
_entity.type
_entity.pdbx_description
1 polymer ?
#
loop_
_entity_poly.entity_id
_entity_poly.type
_entity_poly.pdbx_seq_one_letter_code
_entity_poly.pdbx_strand_id
1 'polypeptide(L)'
;MNFEVELKFPVDDLAPIESQLEDLGGIIEVPKRQADRYYSHPSRNFAETDEALRIRRVGDQNFITYKGPKVDDSTKTRREIEVPLISGATGAANIVDMFESLGFTPVAEVTKDRRKSHIQYEGFDVLVAMDEVKNLGKFVELEITSGEEEMEAAKEVLSKLAEQLGLSGSERRSYLELILGSD
;
A
#
# COMPACT_ATOMS: atom_id res chain seq x y z
N MET A 1 14.34 -13.56 -1.89
CA MET A 1 12.89 -13.22 -1.92
C MET A 1 12.80 -11.76 -1.51
N ASN A 2 11.98 -10.94 -2.16
CA ASN A 2 11.85 -9.53 -1.78
C ASN A 2 10.65 -9.36 -0.86
N PHE A 3 10.83 -8.54 0.16
CA PHE A 3 9.80 -8.14 1.11
C PHE A 3 9.58 -6.64 1.02
N GLU A 4 8.33 -6.22 1.17
CA GLU A 4 7.98 -4.82 1.36
C GLU A 4 7.90 -4.55 2.86
N VAL A 5 8.80 -3.71 3.34
CA VAL A 5 8.81 -3.19 4.72
C VAL A 5 8.07 -1.88 4.70
N GLU A 6 6.95 -1.77 5.41
CA GLU A 6 6.06 -0.61 5.37
C GLU A 6 5.72 -0.13 6.79
N LEU A 7 5.75 1.18 6.99
CA LEU A 7 5.13 1.87 8.12
C LEU A 7 4.06 2.83 7.59
N LYS A 8 2.88 2.84 8.22
CA LYS A 8 1.77 3.72 7.85
C LYS A 8 1.33 4.58 9.02
N PHE A 9 1.03 5.84 8.75
CA PHE A 9 0.66 6.82 9.75
C PHE A 9 -0.58 7.61 9.31
N PRO A 10 -1.64 7.72 10.12
CA PRO A 10 -2.70 8.69 9.89
C PRO A 10 -2.15 10.11 10.14
N VAL A 11 -2.56 11.07 9.30
CA VAL A 11 -2.16 12.47 9.42
C VAL A 11 -3.36 13.39 9.17
N ASP A 12 -3.35 14.56 9.78
CA ASP A 12 -4.39 15.58 9.54
C ASP A 12 -4.12 16.35 8.25
N ASP A 13 -2.83 16.59 7.92
CA ASP A 13 -2.41 17.33 6.75
C ASP A 13 -1.17 16.73 6.09
N LEU A 14 -1.14 16.73 4.75
CA LEU A 14 -0.01 16.23 3.96
C LEU A 14 1.01 17.33 3.61
N ALA A 15 0.60 18.59 3.60
CA ALA A 15 1.46 19.69 3.17
C ALA A 15 2.77 19.84 3.96
N PRO A 16 2.80 19.66 5.31
CA PRO A 16 4.05 19.69 6.05
C PRO A 16 5.01 18.55 5.65
N ILE A 17 4.47 17.38 5.33
CA ILE A 17 5.27 16.22 4.90
C ILE A 17 5.84 16.47 3.50
N GLU A 18 5.05 17.00 2.58
CA GLU A 18 5.50 17.37 1.23
C GLU A 18 6.69 18.35 1.31
N SER A 19 6.58 19.41 2.10
CA SER A 19 7.66 20.40 2.29
C SER A 19 8.94 19.76 2.82
N GLN A 20 8.83 18.88 3.82
CA GLN A 20 10.00 18.20 4.39
C GLN A 20 10.64 17.21 3.38
N LEU A 21 9.82 16.53 2.56
CA LEU A 21 10.34 15.65 1.51
C LEU A 21 11.09 16.43 0.43
N GLU A 22 10.60 17.62 0.05
CA GLU A 22 11.29 18.51 -0.88
C GLU A 22 12.64 18.97 -0.30
N ASP A 23 12.69 19.31 1.00
CA ASP A 23 13.94 19.65 1.71
C ASP A 23 14.94 18.47 1.73
N LEU A 24 14.46 17.24 1.74
CA LEU A 24 15.26 16.02 1.63
C LEU A 24 15.63 15.67 0.17
N GLY A 25 15.27 16.51 -0.81
CA GLY A 25 15.55 16.31 -2.23
C GLY A 25 14.56 15.41 -2.96
N GLY A 26 13.45 15.07 -2.32
CA GLY A 26 12.35 14.31 -2.94
C GLY A 26 11.58 15.17 -3.96
N ILE A 27 11.08 14.52 -4.98
CA ILE A 27 10.19 15.13 -5.98
C ILE A 27 8.79 14.56 -5.77
N ILE A 28 7.82 15.44 -5.51
CA ILE A 28 6.43 15.01 -5.33
C ILE A 28 5.78 14.79 -6.69
N GLU A 29 5.37 13.56 -6.95
CA GLU A 29 4.62 13.23 -8.16
C GLU A 29 3.21 13.85 -8.14
N VAL A 30 2.65 14.10 -9.32
CA VAL A 30 1.24 14.47 -9.46
C VAL A 30 0.34 13.36 -8.90
N PRO A 31 -0.77 13.72 -8.23
CA PRO A 31 -1.65 12.72 -7.64
C PRO A 31 -2.25 11.81 -8.72
N LYS A 32 -2.28 10.51 -8.42
CA LYS A 32 -2.90 9.49 -9.27
C LYS A 32 -4.03 8.83 -8.50
N ARG A 33 -5.21 8.82 -9.11
CA ARG A 33 -6.34 8.09 -8.52
C ARG A 33 -6.14 6.60 -8.67
N GLN A 34 -6.33 5.89 -7.56
CA GLN A 34 -6.27 4.44 -7.48
C GLN A 34 -7.61 3.90 -6.96
N ALA A 35 -8.05 2.80 -7.55
CA ALA A 35 -9.19 2.03 -7.08
C ALA A 35 -8.76 0.58 -6.91
N ASP A 36 -8.81 0.10 -5.67
CA ASP A 36 -8.40 -1.25 -5.27
C ASP A 36 -9.64 -2.07 -4.93
N ARG A 37 -10.03 -2.99 -5.80
CA ARG A 37 -11.14 -3.93 -5.55
C ARG A 37 -10.58 -5.22 -4.95
N TYR A 38 -10.97 -5.50 -3.72
CA TYR A 38 -10.53 -6.68 -2.98
C TYR A 38 -11.48 -7.86 -3.16
N TYR A 39 -10.91 -9.06 -3.15
CA TYR A 39 -11.62 -10.33 -3.35
C TYR A 39 -11.34 -11.31 -2.23
N SER A 40 -12.36 -12.10 -1.85
CA SER A 40 -12.20 -13.28 -1.02
C SER A 40 -12.01 -14.52 -1.89
N HIS A 41 -11.20 -15.46 -1.40
CA HIS A 41 -10.91 -16.72 -2.06
C HIS A 41 -12.05 -17.74 -1.83
N PRO A 42 -12.47 -18.54 -2.82
CA PRO A 42 -13.61 -19.45 -2.71
C PRO A 42 -13.47 -20.58 -1.67
N SER A 43 -12.24 -20.93 -1.27
CA SER A 43 -11.97 -22.02 -0.34
C SER A 43 -10.98 -21.66 0.78
N ARG A 44 -10.58 -20.41 0.90
CA ARG A 44 -9.64 -19.94 1.92
C ARG A 44 -10.15 -18.63 2.53
N ASN A 45 -10.16 -18.53 3.84
CA ASN A 45 -10.54 -17.28 4.51
C ASN A 45 -9.33 -16.36 4.66
N PHE A 46 -9.20 -15.38 3.77
CA PHE A 46 -8.09 -14.43 3.76
C PHE A 46 -8.03 -13.54 5.00
N ALA A 47 -9.17 -13.30 5.66
CA ALA A 47 -9.18 -12.54 6.91
C ALA A 47 -8.53 -13.34 8.06
N GLU A 48 -8.69 -14.67 8.08
CA GLU A 48 -8.06 -15.53 9.10
C GLU A 48 -6.58 -15.79 8.81
N THR A 49 -6.19 -15.80 7.53
CA THR A 49 -4.81 -16.08 7.11
C THR A 49 -3.97 -14.82 6.91
N ASP A 50 -4.53 -13.62 7.19
CA ASP A 50 -3.89 -12.31 6.97
C ASP A 50 -3.38 -12.13 5.53
N GLU A 51 -4.12 -12.64 4.55
CA GLU A 51 -3.84 -12.52 3.13
C GLU A 51 -4.75 -11.47 2.49
N ALA A 52 -4.34 -10.92 1.35
CA ALA A 52 -5.19 -10.07 0.53
C ALA A 52 -4.94 -10.28 -0.96
N LEU A 53 -6.02 -10.24 -1.74
CA LEU A 53 -5.99 -10.26 -3.19
C LEU A 53 -6.80 -9.08 -3.71
N ARG A 54 -6.20 -8.26 -4.58
CA ARG A 54 -6.88 -7.12 -5.17
C ARG A 54 -6.61 -6.99 -6.65
N ILE A 55 -7.56 -6.40 -7.35
CA ILE A 55 -7.36 -5.80 -8.67
C ILE A 55 -7.25 -4.29 -8.45
N ARG A 56 -6.12 -3.69 -8.86
CA ARG A 56 -5.86 -2.26 -8.76
C ARG A 56 -5.99 -1.61 -10.12
N ARG A 57 -6.69 -0.50 -10.17
CA ARG A 57 -6.73 0.38 -11.32
C ARG A 57 -6.07 1.72 -11.00
N VAL A 58 -5.14 2.15 -11.87
CA VAL A 58 -4.47 3.46 -11.80
C VAL A 58 -4.60 4.12 -13.19
N GLY A 59 -5.54 5.03 -13.37
CA GLY A 59 -5.89 5.53 -14.69
C GLY A 59 -6.34 4.39 -15.60
N ASP A 60 -5.62 4.16 -16.70
CA ASP A 60 -5.88 3.05 -17.63
C ASP A 60 -5.07 1.79 -17.32
N GLN A 61 -4.16 1.83 -16.36
CA GLN A 61 -3.35 0.67 -15.99
C GLN A 61 -4.07 -0.20 -14.97
N ASN A 62 -3.98 -1.51 -15.15
CA ASN A 62 -4.55 -2.50 -14.27
C ASN A 62 -3.45 -3.41 -13.71
N PHE A 63 -3.58 -3.81 -12.46
CA PHE A 63 -2.66 -4.71 -11.77
C PHE A 63 -3.46 -5.70 -10.95
N ILE A 64 -2.92 -6.92 -10.80
CA ILE A 64 -3.36 -7.84 -9.76
C ILE A 64 -2.28 -7.91 -8.70
N THR A 65 -2.68 -7.81 -7.43
CA THR A 65 -1.75 -7.84 -6.30
C THR A 65 -2.21 -8.91 -5.31
N TYR A 66 -1.32 -9.84 -5.01
CA TYR A 66 -1.45 -10.75 -3.87
C TYR A 66 -0.50 -10.30 -2.76
N LYS A 67 -1.04 -10.19 -1.55
CA LYS A 67 -0.28 -9.91 -0.33
C LYS A 67 -0.39 -11.11 0.61
N GLY A 68 0.74 -11.68 0.97
CA GLY A 68 0.83 -12.76 1.96
C GLY A 68 0.64 -12.26 3.39
N PRO A 69 0.66 -13.17 4.39
CA PRO A 69 0.60 -12.81 5.80
C PRO A 69 1.75 -11.87 6.20
N LYS A 70 1.49 -11.00 7.18
CA LYS A 70 2.55 -10.20 7.82
C LYS A 70 3.54 -11.12 8.52
N VAL A 71 4.83 -10.83 8.39
CA VAL A 71 5.90 -11.67 8.96
C VAL A 71 6.35 -11.22 10.35
N ASP A 72 5.91 -10.03 10.82
CA ASP A 72 6.24 -9.48 12.13
C ASP A 72 5.12 -8.65 12.74
N ASP A 73 5.30 -8.27 14.01
CA ASP A 73 4.32 -7.52 14.80
C ASP A 73 4.61 -6.01 14.90
N SER A 74 5.68 -5.52 14.30
CA SER A 74 6.09 -4.11 14.40
C SER A 74 5.79 -3.30 13.14
N THR A 75 5.85 -3.94 11.99
CA THR A 75 5.64 -3.32 10.67
C THR A 75 4.54 -4.06 9.90
N LYS A 76 4.30 -3.61 8.65
CA LYS A 76 3.44 -4.33 7.69
C LYS A 76 4.28 -5.14 6.70
N THR A 77 5.43 -5.66 7.15
CA THR A 77 6.33 -6.46 6.31
C THR A 77 5.66 -7.74 5.85
N ARG A 78 5.60 -7.95 4.55
CA ARG A 78 4.99 -9.13 3.93
C ARG A 78 5.54 -9.39 2.53
N ARG A 79 5.34 -10.61 2.05
CA ARG A 79 5.56 -10.91 0.64
C ARG A 79 4.45 -10.28 -0.19
N GLU A 80 4.83 -9.52 -1.20
CA GLU A 80 3.91 -8.97 -2.19
C GLU A 80 4.26 -9.48 -3.59
N ILE A 81 3.24 -9.81 -4.38
CA ILE A 81 3.37 -10.16 -5.80
C ILE A 81 2.40 -9.28 -6.55
N GLU A 82 2.93 -8.35 -7.35
CA GLU A 82 2.13 -7.52 -8.23
C GLU A 82 2.44 -7.84 -9.69
N VAL A 83 1.40 -8.04 -10.49
CA VAL A 83 1.51 -8.37 -11.92
C VAL A 83 0.68 -7.37 -12.72
N PRO A 84 1.29 -6.68 -13.71
CA PRO A 84 0.55 -5.80 -14.59
C PRO A 84 -0.41 -6.63 -15.48
N LEU A 85 -1.58 -6.06 -15.74
CA LEU A 85 -2.61 -6.64 -16.57
C LEU A 85 -2.82 -5.79 -17.83
N ILE A 86 -3.63 -6.30 -18.76
CA ILE A 86 -4.03 -5.55 -19.95
C ILE A 86 -4.68 -4.23 -19.52
N SER A 87 -4.20 -3.12 -20.10
CA SER A 87 -4.70 -1.78 -19.79
C SER A 87 -6.12 -1.55 -20.32
N GLY A 88 -6.77 -0.53 -19.76
CA GLY A 88 -8.09 -0.08 -20.17
C GLY A 88 -9.25 -0.80 -19.48
N ALA A 89 -10.44 -0.26 -19.69
CA ALA A 89 -11.66 -0.74 -19.03
C ALA A 89 -12.03 -2.20 -19.42
N THR A 90 -11.80 -2.58 -20.67
CA THR A 90 -12.07 -3.95 -21.14
C THR A 90 -11.13 -4.96 -20.47
N GLY A 91 -9.84 -4.63 -20.31
CA GLY A 91 -8.90 -5.49 -19.60
C GLY A 91 -9.31 -5.69 -18.13
N ALA A 92 -9.72 -4.61 -17.45
CA ALA A 92 -10.24 -4.69 -16.08
C ALA A 92 -11.50 -5.55 -15.98
N ALA A 93 -12.47 -5.37 -16.89
CA ALA A 93 -13.70 -6.15 -16.90
C ALA A 93 -13.44 -7.66 -17.10
N ASN A 94 -12.59 -8.02 -18.05
CA ASN A 94 -12.26 -9.43 -18.33
C ASN A 94 -11.62 -10.13 -17.10
N ILE A 95 -10.78 -9.43 -16.36
CA ILE A 95 -10.16 -9.99 -15.13
C ILE A 95 -11.21 -10.15 -14.02
N VAL A 96 -12.11 -9.20 -13.86
CA VAL A 96 -13.24 -9.30 -12.91
C VAL A 96 -14.10 -10.51 -13.27
N ASP A 97 -14.52 -10.64 -14.51
CA ASP A 97 -15.34 -11.76 -14.98
C ASP A 97 -14.64 -13.12 -14.78
N MET A 98 -13.33 -13.18 -15.03
CA MET A 98 -12.54 -14.38 -14.78
C MET A 98 -12.51 -14.73 -13.29
N PHE A 99 -12.28 -13.76 -12.41
CA PHE A 99 -12.26 -13.98 -10.95
C PHE A 99 -13.60 -14.48 -10.44
N GLU A 100 -14.69 -13.84 -10.85
CA GLU A 100 -16.04 -14.23 -10.45
C GLU A 100 -16.40 -15.64 -10.99
N SER A 101 -15.98 -15.94 -12.23
CA SER A 101 -16.15 -17.29 -12.82
C SER A 101 -15.35 -18.37 -12.09
N LEU A 102 -14.22 -18.02 -11.48
CA LEU A 102 -13.40 -18.91 -10.63
C LEU A 102 -13.91 -18.99 -9.18
N GLY A 103 -14.98 -18.27 -8.85
CA GLY A 103 -15.61 -18.30 -7.53
C GLY A 103 -15.03 -17.31 -6.53
N PHE A 104 -14.16 -16.39 -6.94
CA PHE A 104 -13.77 -15.27 -6.08
C PHE A 104 -14.93 -14.30 -5.95
N THR A 105 -15.14 -13.76 -4.75
CA THR A 105 -16.23 -12.80 -4.49
C THR A 105 -15.68 -11.44 -4.08
N PRO A 106 -16.23 -10.32 -4.59
CA PRO A 106 -15.80 -8.99 -4.18
C PRO A 106 -16.14 -8.76 -2.70
N VAL A 107 -15.20 -8.14 -1.97
CA VAL A 107 -15.34 -7.81 -0.54
C VAL A 107 -15.59 -6.33 -0.35
N ALA A 108 -14.71 -5.49 -0.87
CA ALA A 108 -14.78 -4.04 -0.75
C ALA A 108 -13.95 -3.36 -1.85
N GLU A 109 -14.18 -2.07 -2.05
CA GLU A 109 -13.35 -1.22 -2.89
C GLU A 109 -12.78 -0.05 -2.08
N VAL A 110 -11.46 0.09 -2.13
CA VAL A 110 -10.72 1.22 -1.54
C VAL A 110 -10.34 2.18 -2.66
N THR A 111 -10.84 3.40 -2.60
CA THR A 111 -10.46 4.47 -3.54
C THR A 111 -9.60 5.50 -2.83
N LYS A 112 -8.51 5.91 -3.47
CA LYS A 112 -7.61 6.93 -2.93
C LYS A 112 -6.96 7.76 -4.03
N ASP A 113 -6.58 8.98 -3.70
CA ASP A 113 -5.70 9.82 -4.50
C ASP A 113 -4.31 9.76 -3.86
N ARG A 114 -3.33 9.18 -4.59
CA ARG A 114 -1.96 8.92 -4.10
C ARG A 114 -0.95 9.81 -4.79
N ARG A 115 -0.15 10.51 -4.01
CA ARG A 115 1.10 11.16 -4.43
C ARG A 115 2.28 10.33 -3.94
N LYS A 116 3.35 10.26 -4.72
CA LYS A 116 4.56 9.52 -4.37
C LYS A 116 5.76 10.45 -4.40
N SER A 117 6.74 10.14 -3.58
CA SER A 117 8.09 10.68 -3.65
C SER A 117 9.09 9.58 -3.35
N HIS A 118 10.21 9.56 -4.05
CA HIS A 118 11.35 8.72 -3.75
C HIS A 118 12.46 9.56 -3.15
N ILE A 119 13.05 9.12 -2.06
CA ILE A 119 14.20 9.75 -1.42
C ILE A 119 15.28 8.73 -1.11
N GLN A 120 16.54 9.12 -1.22
CA GLN A 120 17.65 8.32 -0.72
C GLN A 120 17.88 8.68 0.76
N TYR A 121 17.68 7.72 1.65
CA TYR A 121 17.78 7.94 3.08
C TYR A 121 18.56 6.82 3.75
N GLU A 122 19.66 7.14 4.45
CA GLU A 122 20.57 6.19 5.10
C GLU A 122 20.96 4.97 4.22
N GLY A 123 21.16 5.19 2.92
CA GLY A 123 21.58 4.16 1.97
C GLY A 123 20.46 3.35 1.34
N PHE A 124 19.20 3.60 1.69
CA PHE A 124 18.03 2.97 1.09
C PHE A 124 17.27 3.92 0.16
N ASP A 125 16.66 3.34 -0.87
CA ASP A 125 15.62 4.02 -1.66
C ASP A 125 14.30 3.87 -0.94
N VAL A 126 13.79 4.96 -0.38
CA VAL A 126 12.54 4.99 0.38
C VAL A 126 11.46 5.58 -0.50
N LEU A 127 10.40 4.81 -0.73
CA LEU A 127 9.16 5.31 -1.31
C LEU A 127 8.30 5.89 -0.19
N VAL A 128 7.96 7.17 -0.33
CA VAL A 128 6.98 7.84 0.52
C VAL A 128 5.68 8.02 -0.26
N ALA A 129 4.62 7.36 0.17
CA ALA A 129 3.30 7.47 -0.42
C ALA A 129 2.39 8.31 0.48
N MET A 130 1.80 9.36 -0.09
CA MET A 130 0.86 10.26 0.59
C MET A 130 -0.52 10.04 0.00
N ASP A 131 -1.42 9.51 0.82
CA ASP A 131 -2.75 9.04 0.43
C ASP A 131 -3.86 9.92 1.01
N GLU A 132 -4.79 10.32 0.15
CA GLU A 132 -6.11 10.78 0.57
C GLU A 132 -7.11 9.65 0.27
N VAL A 133 -7.50 8.91 1.33
CA VAL A 133 -8.33 7.71 1.20
C VAL A 133 -9.79 8.07 1.45
N LYS A 134 -10.64 7.76 0.50
CA LYS A 134 -12.09 8.05 0.60
C LYS A 134 -12.69 7.40 1.85
N ASN A 135 -13.38 8.19 2.66
CA ASN A 135 -14.03 7.81 3.92
C ASN A 135 -13.08 7.42 5.08
N LEU A 136 -11.76 7.47 4.91
CA LEU A 136 -10.82 7.16 5.98
C LEU A 136 -9.94 8.35 6.39
N GLY A 137 -9.68 9.30 5.47
CA GLY A 137 -8.80 10.43 5.75
C GLY A 137 -7.45 10.33 5.05
N LYS A 138 -6.45 11.00 5.62
CA LYS A 138 -5.11 11.12 5.02
C LYS A 138 -4.11 10.25 5.75
N PHE A 139 -3.20 9.66 4.98
CA PHE A 139 -2.16 8.76 5.49
C PHE A 139 -0.84 9.01 4.77
N VAL A 140 0.25 8.71 5.48
CA VAL A 140 1.60 8.60 4.93
C VAL A 140 2.05 7.16 5.10
N GLU A 141 2.51 6.53 4.01
CA GLU A 141 3.15 5.22 4.01
C GLU A 141 4.63 5.41 3.65
N LEU A 142 5.52 4.84 4.45
CA LEU A 142 6.97 4.78 4.21
C LEU A 142 7.29 3.34 3.85
N GLU A 143 7.87 3.11 2.67
CA GLU A 143 8.07 1.77 2.10
C GLU A 143 9.52 1.58 1.66
N ILE A 144 10.13 0.43 2.03
CA ILE A 144 11.41 -0.05 1.51
C ILE A 144 11.21 -1.47 0.99
N THR A 145 11.64 -1.73 -0.23
CA THR A 145 11.76 -3.10 -0.74
C THR A 145 13.14 -3.64 -0.42
N SER A 146 13.23 -4.70 0.37
CA SER A 146 14.51 -5.28 0.81
C SER A 146 14.55 -6.80 0.67
N GLY A 147 15.78 -7.35 0.71
CA GLY A 147 16.01 -8.77 0.94
C GLY A 147 15.80 -9.13 2.41
N GLU A 148 15.69 -10.43 2.70
CA GLU A 148 15.47 -10.93 4.06
C GLU A 148 16.57 -10.48 5.05
N GLU A 149 17.83 -10.41 4.58
CA GLU A 149 18.99 -10.03 5.41
C GLU A 149 18.99 -8.53 5.79
N GLU A 150 18.28 -7.69 5.03
CA GLU A 150 18.25 -6.24 5.21
C GLU A 150 16.97 -5.74 5.90
N MET A 151 16.01 -6.62 6.19
CA MET A 151 14.69 -6.23 6.75
C MET A 151 14.80 -5.44 8.05
N GLU A 152 15.66 -5.86 8.99
CA GLU A 152 15.80 -5.14 10.26
C GLU A 152 16.43 -3.75 10.07
N ALA A 153 17.43 -3.63 9.20
CA ALA A 153 18.00 -2.33 8.84
C ALA A 153 16.97 -1.42 8.16
N ALA A 154 16.15 -1.97 7.26
CA ALA A 154 15.07 -1.23 6.62
C ALA A 154 14.04 -0.70 7.63
N LYS A 155 13.65 -1.50 8.63
CA LYS A 155 12.75 -1.07 9.72
C LYS A 155 13.33 0.07 10.54
N GLU A 156 14.61 -0.01 10.91
CA GLU A 156 15.29 1.05 11.65
C GLU A 156 15.33 2.36 10.86
N VAL A 157 15.65 2.27 9.56
CA VAL A 157 15.68 3.42 8.65
C VAL A 157 14.31 4.07 8.52
N LEU A 158 13.25 3.28 8.32
CA LEU A 158 11.88 3.80 8.26
C LEU A 158 11.45 4.45 9.58
N SER A 159 11.84 3.90 10.72
CA SER A 159 11.52 4.45 12.04
C SER A 159 12.19 5.82 12.24
N LYS A 160 13.47 5.96 11.88
CA LYS A 160 14.20 7.24 11.94
C LYS A 160 13.59 8.29 11.00
N LEU A 161 13.25 7.87 9.78
CA LEU A 161 12.59 8.79 8.83
C LEU A 161 11.23 9.24 9.36
N ALA A 162 10.45 8.33 9.95
CA ALA A 162 9.17 8.68 10.57
C ALA A 162 9.35 9.73 11.69
N GLU A 163 10.33 9.55 12.57
CA GLU A 163 10.66 10.54 13.61
C GLU A 163 11.06 11.89 13.00
N GLN A 164 11.90 11.89 11.97
CA GLN A 164 12.34 13.12 11.30
C GLN A 164 11.17 13.85 10.64
N LEU A 165 10.21 13.12 10.04
CA LEU A 165 9.00 13.69 9.45
C LEU A 165 7.92 14.04 10.49
N GLY A 166 8.17 13.81 11.80
CA GLY A 166 7.21 14.06 12.87
C GLY A 166 5.99 13.14 12.85
N LEU A 167 6.10 11.97 12.22
CA LEU A 167 5.03 10.97 12.13
C LEU A 167 4.94 10.16 13.42
N SER A 168 3.74 9.93 13.91
CA SER A 168 3.48 9.16 15.13
C SER A 168 2.16 8.40 15.05
N GLY A 169 1.99 7.39 15.91
CA GLY A 169 0.76 6.59 15.91
C GLY A 169 0.66 5.68 14.70
N SER A 170 1.66 4.84 14.48
CA SER A 170 1.69 3.87 13.38
C SER A 170 0.41 3.01 13.33
N GLU A 171 -0.20 2.91 12.15
CA GLU A 171 -1.40 2.12 11.88
C GLU A 171 -1.05 0.86 11.09
N ARG A 172 -1.20 -0.30 11.71
CA ARG A 172 -0.85 -1.60 11.11
C ARG A 172 -1.97 -2.20 10.24
N ARG A 173 -3.22 -1.79 10.47
CA ARG A 173 -4.34 -2.27 9.66
C ARG A 173 -4.21 -1.76 8.23
N SER A 174 -4.53 -2.59 7.25
CA SER A 174 -4.67 -2.18 5.85
C SER A 174 -5.86 -1.22 5.69
N TYR A 175 -5.94 -0.50 4.57
CA TYR A 175 -7.13 0.31 4.27
C TYR A 175 -8.40 -0.56 4.16
N LEU A 176 -8.26 -1.82 3.69
CA LEU A 176 -9.36 -2.77 3.68
C LEU A 176 -9.86 -3.07 5.11
N GLU A 177 -8.95 -3.39 6.03
CA GLU A 177 -9.30 -3.64 7.44
C GLU A 177 -9.92 -2.42 8.10
N LEU A 178 -9.44 -1.20 7.77
CA LEU A 178 -10.01 0.05 8.29
C LEU A 178 -11.44 0.29 7.77
N ILE A 179 -11.71 0.03 6.49
CA ILE A 179 -13.05 0.18 5.91
C ILE A 179 -14.02 -0.85 6.50
N LEU A 180 -13.61 -2.11 6.64
CA LEU A 180 -14.45 -3.18 7.19
C LEU A 180 -14.68 -3.05 8.70
N GLY A 181 -13.79 -2.40 9.44
CA GLY A 181 -13.91 -2.16 10.88
C GLY A 181 -14.55 -0.83 11.25
N SER A 182 -15.04 -0.07 10.28
CA SER A 182 -15.68 1.26 10.48
C SER A 182 -17.21 1.18 10.62
N ASP A 183 -17.78 -0.03 10.64
CA ASP A 183 -19.24 -0.29 10.84
C ASP A 183 -19.59 -0.54 12.31
#